data_5ae657584ebb4d3504c68d0e92858ccc
#
_entry.id   5ae657584ebb4d3504c68d0e92858ccc
#
_cell.length_a   1.000
_cell.length_b   1.000
_cell.length_c   1.000
_cell.angle_alpha   90.00
_cell.angle_beta   90.00
_cell.angle_gamma   90.00
#
_symmetry.space_group_name_H-M   'P 1'
#
loop_
_entity.id
_entity.type
_entity.pdbx_description
1 polymer ?
#
loop_
_entity_poly.entity_id
_entity_poly.type
_entity_poly.pdbx_seq_one_letter_code
_entity_poly.pdbx_strand_id
1 'polypeptide(L)'
;MYHNFLINSTVPERTVRFLISKSKSIAVIVILLAVLVVLALLYRGNKAEEQFEQGTTMAMDTVFMVKVAGDKPDGYIELVNKLDAALDVYDEDSEIYKLNAKQNANASDVLLDAVKSSLQAEEKLSSVSITAGGLIKLWDVNGDNPTVPDEDDIQKELSFVGKDKITLSGNSITLMEGTKLNLGCCAKGYACDIIEKKLSENNVSCAIVTFGSSTLLYGKKPDGERFVTAVTNPFEPSETLLTVKTDECFISTSGGYERFFEQNGKTYSHIFDLETGCPADTDIMSVTVICDSGIMSDMLSTELYIGGTEMVKEYLASDEYMIIAIDKSKNIYASDKLSESITLKDKSFTLK
;
A
#
# COMPACT_ATOMS: atom_id res chain seq x y z
N MET A 1 59.82 58.12 61.61
CA MET A 1 58.91 57.22 62.35
C MET A 1 57.87 56.68 61.37
N TYR A 2 58.06 55.52 60.82
CA TYR A 2 57.11 54.85 59.91
C TYR A 2 56.56 53.65 60.63
N HIS A 3 55.22 53.58 60.77
CA HIS A 3 54.54 52.46 61.37
C HIS A 3 54.02 51.56 60.18
N ASN A 4 54.51 50.34 60.14
CA ASN A 4 54.03 49.31 59.27
C ASN A 4 52.70 48.76 59.78
N PHE A 5 51.63 48.85 58.99
CA PHE A 5 50.39 48.06 59.16
C PHE A 5 50.43 46.85 58.27
N LEU A 6 50.70 45.68 58.84
CA LEU A 6 50.46 44.41 58.17
C LEU A 6 49.00 44.03 58.44
N ILE A 7 48.20 44.01 57.35
CA ILE A 7 46.87 43.46 57.41
C ILE A 7 47.00 41.95 57.06
N ASN A 8 46.88 41.11 58.07
CA ASN A 8 46.83 39.67 57.96
C ASN A 8 45.37 39.32 57.65
N SER A 9 45.02 39.10 56.34
CA SER A 9 43.73 38.57 55.94
C SER A 9 43.82 37.04 55.72
N THR A 10 43.68 36.29 56.83
CA THR A 10 43.52 34.85 56.75
C THR A 10 42.09 34.52 56.32
N VAL A 11 41.90 34.07 55.07
CA VAL A 11 40.62 33.52 54.58
C VAL A 11 40.30 32.29 55.47
N PRO A 12 39.11 32.16 56.06
CA PRO A 12 38.78 31.03 56.92
C PRO A 12 38.86 29.72 56.16
N GLU A 13 39.58 28.77 56.76
CA GLU A 13 39.81 27.40 56.18
C GLU A 13 38.51 26.68 55.76
N ARG A 14 37.37 26.99 56.40
CA ARG A 14 36.02 26.52 56.02
C ARG A 14 35.59 27.01 54.67
N THR A 15 35.89 28.25 54.26
CA THR A 15 35.52 28.86 52.99
C THR A 15 36.30 28.24 51.85
N VAL A 16 37.59 27.95 52.07
CA VAL A 16 38.44 27.29 51.06
C VAL A 16 38.01 25.83 50.86
N ARG A 17 37.67 25.08 51.93
CA ARG A 17 37.16 23.70 51.84
C ARG A 17 35.78 23.66 51.12
N PHE A 18 34.90 24.62 51.32
CA PHE A 18 33.61 24.70 50.67
C PHE A 18 33.74 25.01 49.16
N LEU A 19 34.65 25.92 48.78
CA LEU A 19 34.94 26.22 47.37
C LEU A 19 35.59 25.04 46.64
N ILE A 20 36.53 24.32 47.30
CA ILE A 20 37.17 23.10 46.73
C ILE A 20 36.13 21.95 46.58
N SER A 21 35.20 21.80 47.53
CA SER A 21 34.12 20.80 47.44
C SER A 21 33.16 21.10 46.28
N LYS A 22 32.71 22.36 46.11
CA LYS A 22 31.88 22.77 44.98
C LYS A 22 32.59 22.58 43.62
N SER A 23 33.89 22.95 43.55
CA SER A 23 34.70 22.76 42.34
C SER A 23 34.82 21.30 41.94
N LYS A 24 35.02 20.40 42.89
CA LYS A 24 35.06 18.93 42.64
C LYS A 24 33.70 18.40 42.18
N SER A 25 32.59 18.87 42.79
CA SER A 25 31.24 18.46 42.37
C SER A 25 30.90 18.97 40.95
N ILE A 26 31.30 20.20 40.60
CA ILE A 26 31.13 20.73 39.24
C ILE A 26 31.96 19.94 38.24
N ALA A 27 33.22 19.59 38.56
CA ALA A 27 34.08 18.78 37.71
C ALA A 27 33.49 17.40 37.46
N VAL A 28 32.90 16.75 38.47
CA VAL A 28 32.22 15.42 38.32
C VAL A 28 31.00 15.57 37.43
N ILE A 29 30.19 16.60 37.55
CA ILE A 29 29.01 16.85 36.71
C ILE A 29 29.44 17.06 35.25
N VAL A 30 30.48 17.84 34.98
CA VAL A 30 31.02 18.08 33.64
C VAL A 30 31.54 16.77 33.00
N ILE A 31 32.22 15.93 33.77
CA ILE A 31 32.69 14.63 33.29
C ILE A 31 31.51 13.71 32.98
N LEU A 32 30.47 13.67 33.82
CA LEU A 32 29.28 12.86 33.56
C LEU A 32 28.54 13.33 32.32
N LEU A 33 28.40 14.63 32.10
CA LEU A 33 27.81 15.20 30.89
C LEU A 33 28.66 14.88 29.65
N ALA A 34 29.99 14.97 29.73
CA ALA A 34 30.86 14.60 28.63
C ALA A 34 30.75 13.11 28.30
N VAL A 35 30.68 12.22 29.31
CA VAL A 35 30.45 10.78 29.13
C VAL A 35 29.10 10.50 28.49
N LEU A 36 28.02 11.19 28.90
CA LEU A 36 26.69 11.07 28.29
C LEU A 36 26.69 11.53 26.83
N VAL A 37 27.38 12.63 26.51
CA VAL A 37 27.55 13.09 25.14
C VAL A 37 28.34 12.09 24.29
N VAL A 38 29.44 11.54 24.83
CA VAL A 38 30.23 10.50 24.13
C VAL A 38 29.39 9.23 23.93
N LEU A 39 28.64 8.79 24.94
CA LEU A 39 27.73 7.64 24.81
C LEU A 39 26.62 7.91 23.79
N ALA A 40 26.08 9.12 23.76
CA ALA A 40 25.08 9.52 22.76
C ALA A 40 25.65 9.56 21.33
N LEU A 41 26.91 10.04 21.18
CA LEU A 41 27.64 10.02 19.92
C LEU A 41 28.02 8.61 19.48
N LEU A 42 28.44 7.74 20.39
CA LEU A 42 28.72 6.34 20.14
C LEU A 42 27.43 5.57 19.79
N TYR A 43 26.32 5.88 20.48
CA TYR A 43 25.00 5.30 20.16
C TYR A 43 24.50 5.76 18.78
N ARG A 44 24.74 7.02 18.40
CA ARG A 44 24.47 7.52 17.04
C ARG A 44 25.42 6.90 16.00
N GLY A 45 26.69 6.73 16.31
CA GLY A 45 27.69 6.13 15.42
C GLY A 45 27.58 4.61 15.27
N ASN A 46 26.94 3.92 16.25
CA ASN A 46 26.67 2.48 16.20
C ASN A 46 25.28 2.11 15.67
N LYS A 47 24.43 3.07 15.25
CA LYS A 47 23.44 2.75 14.24
C LYS A 47 24.23 2.54 12.94
N ALA A 48 24.71 1.29 12.74
CA ALA A 48 25.01 0.83 11.40
C ALA A 48 23.82 1.28 10.55
N GLU A 49 24.06 2.00 9.44
CA GLU A 49 23.01 2.22 8.44
C GLU A 49 22.52 0.83 8.14
N GLU A 50 21.29 0.50 8.56
CA GLU A 50 20.68 -0.79 8.23
C GLU A 50 20.71 -0.86 6.72
N GLN A 51 21.54 -1.78 6.22
CA GLN A 51 21.77 -1.91 4.79
C GLN A 51 20.51 -2.54 4.21
N PHE A 52 19.84 -1.82 3.33
CA PHE A 52 18.70 -2.36 2.61
C PHE A 52 19.19 -3.36 1.57
N GLU A 53 18.62 -4.56 1.59
CA GLU A 53 18.72 -5.51 0.49
C GLU A 53 17.48 -5.41 -0.39
N GLN A 54 17.66 -5.60 -1.70
CA GLN A 54 16.57 -5.48 -2.67
C GLN A 54 16.50 -6.74 -3.52
N GLY A 55 15.27 -7.19 -3.78
CA GLY A 55 14.97 -8.27 -4.71
C GLY A 55 13.79 -7.91 -5.60
N THR A 56 13.74 -8.53 -6.78
CA THR A 56 12.69 -8.33 -7.77
C THR A 56 12.33 -9.65 -8.45
N THR A 57 11.06 -9.81 -8.82
CA THR A 57 10.56 -10.89 -9.68
C THR A 57 9.35 -10.40 -10.48
N MET A 58 8.93 -11.18 -11.47
CA MET A 58 7.63 -11.00 -12.13
C MET A 58 6.60 -11.87 -11.41
N ALA A 59 5.50 -11.29 -10.96
CA ALA A 59 4.38 -12.00 -10.36
C ALA A 59 3.11 -11.15 -10.45
N MET A 60 1.94 -11.76 -10.51
CA MET A 60 0.64 -11.08 -10.57
C MET A 60 0.57 -10.05 -11.70
N ASP A 61 1.05 -10.43 -12.90
CA ASP A 61 1.12 -9.60 -14.11
C ASP A 61 1.88 -8.27 -13.96
N THR A 62 2.78 -8.17 -12.99
CA THR A 62 3.56 -6.96 -12.76
C THR A 62 4.96 -7.26 -12.21
N VAL A 63 5.77 -6.20 -12.08
CA VAL A 63 7.06 -6.29 -11.39
C VAL A 63 6.80 -6.20 -9.88
N PHE A 64 7.13 -7.29 -9.19
CA PHE A 64 7.29 -7.28 -7.74
C PHE A 64 8.69 -6.78 -7.36
N MET A 65 8.76 -5.86 -6.41
CA MET A 65 10.01 -5.42 -5.79
C MET A 65 9.84 -5.38 -4.28
N VAL A 66 10.82 -5.94 -3.57
CA VAL A 66 10.95 -5.80 -2.12
C VAL A 66 12.31 -5.19 -1.78
N LYS A 67 12.28 -4.16 -0.94
CA LYS A 67 13.46 -3.54 -0.35
C LYS A 67 13.30 -3.63 1.17
N VAL A 68 14.19 -4.36 1.84
CA VAL A 68 14.06 -4.77 3.24
C VAL A 68 15.33 -4.44 4.02
N ALA A 69 15.18 -3.90 5.24
CA ALA A 69 16.27 -3.59 6.14
C ALA A 69 16.47 -4.75 7.13
N GLY A 70 17.70 -5.27 7.21
CA GLY A 70 18.06 -6.29 8.20
C GLY A 70 17.60 -7.71 7.89
N ASP A 71 17.06 -7.97 6.67
CA ASP A 71 16.64 -9.30 6.20
C ASP A 71 16.99 -9.49 4.72
N LYS A 72 16.79 -10.71 4.18
CA LYS A 72 17.04 -11.05 2.79
C LYS A 72 15.75 -11.07 1.97
N PRO A 73 15.77 -10.57 0.73
CA PRO A 73 14.59 -10.51 -0.11
C PRO A 73 14.09 -11.88 -0.59
N ASP A 74 14.94 -12.91 -0.63
CA ASP A 74 14.64 -14.21 -1.24
C ASP A 74 13.37 -14.86 -0.67
N GLY A 75 13.19 -14.81 0.66
CA GLY A 75 12.03 -15.40 1.32
C GLY A 75 10.70 -14.70 0.98
N TYR A 76 10.72 -13.42 0.62
CA TYR A 76 9.54 -12.67 0.18
C TYR A 76 9.25 -12.95 -1.30
N ILE A 77 10.28 -13.08 -2.14
CA ILE A 77 10.16 -13.51 -3.54
C ILE A 77 9.53 -14.89 -3.63
N GLU A 78 10.02 -15.86 -2.84
CA GLU A 78 9.45 -17.22 -2.80
C GLU A 78 7.98 -17.22 -2.37
N LEU A 79 7.65 -16.40 -1.36
CA LEU A 79 6.26 -16.23 -0.90
C LEU A 79 5.35 -15.70 -2.00
N VAL A 80 5.78 -14.64 -2.69
CA VAL A 80 5.01 -14.02 -3.79
C VAL A 80 4.83 -15.00 -4.95
N ASN A 81 5.86 -15.71 -5.36
CA ASN A 81 5.77 -16.72 -6.41
C ASN A 81 4.78 -17.85 -6.04
N LYS A 82 4.71 -18.21 -4.75
CA LYS A 82 3.73 -19.19 -4.25
C LYS A 82 2.30 -18.64 -4.31
N LEU A 83 2.10 -17.36 -3.97
CA LEU A 83 0.78 -16.71 -4.08
C LEU A 83 0.34 -16.63 -5.54
N ASP A 84 1.23 -16.20 -6.42
CA ASP A 84 1.00 -16.09 -7.85
C ASP A 84 0.58 -17.44 -8.44
N ALA A 85 1.36 -18.51 -8.22
CA ALA A 85 1.07 -19.87 -8.68
C ALA A 85 -0.26 -20.43 -8.17
N ALA A 86 -0.80 -19.94 -7.05
CA ALA A 86 -2.10 -20.36 -6.53
C ALA A 86 -3.27 -19.55 -7.13
N LEU A 87 -3.04 -18.26 -7.40
CA LEU A 87 -4.09 -17.26 -7.67
C LEU A 87 -4.14 -16.78 -9.13
N ASP A 88 -3.23 -17.24 -10.02
CA ASP A 88 -3.24 -16.87 -11.43
C ASP A 88 -4.39 -17.58 -12.18
N VAL A 89 -5.35 -16.79 -12.66
CA VAL A 89 -6.53 -17.29 -13.38
C VAL A 89 -6.22 -17.72 -14.81
N TYR A 90 -5.03 -17.42 -15.32
CA TYR A 90 -4.58 -17.77 -16.67
C TYR A 90 -3.65 -19.00 -16.70
N ASP A 91 -3.07 -19.40 -15.55
CA ASP A 91 -2.24 -20.59 -15.42
C ASP A 91 -3.12 -21.83 -15.16
N GLU A 92 -3.13 -22.79 -16.10
CA GLU A 92 -3.89 -24.06 -16.00
C GLU A 92 -3.46 -24.91 -14.80
N ASP A 93 -2.25 -24.71 -14.30
CA ASP A 93 -1.73 -25.42 -13.13
C ASP A 93 -2.12 -24.77 -11.80
N SER A 94 -2.60 -23.53 -11.81
CA SER A 94 -3.02 -22.82 -10.61
C SER A 94 -4.26 -23.43 -9.93
N GLU A 95 -4.41 -23.17 -8.63
CA GLU A 95 -5.57 -23.67 -7.89
C GLU A 95 -6.86 -22.96 -8.28
N ILE A 96 -6.81 -21.64 -8.50
CA ILE A 96 -7.97 -20.84 -8.86
C ILE A 96 -8.48 -21.19 -10.26
N TYR A 97 -7.59 -21.46 -11.21
CA TYR A 97 -7.98 -21.94 -12.56
C TYR A 97 -8.72 -23.27 -12.47
N LYS A 98 -8.18 -24.24 -11.71
CA LYS A 98 -8.79 -25.56 -11.48
C LYS A 98 -10.13 -25.46 -10.75
N LEU A 99 -10.27 -24.54 -9.78
CA LEU A 99 -11.53 -24.25 -9.10
C LEU A 99 -12.56 -23.69 -10.10
N ASN A 100 -12.17 -22.70 -10.90
CA ASN A 100 -13.02 -22.12 -11.95
C ASN A 100 -13.49 -23.15 -12.99
N ALA A 101 -12.66 -24.14 -13.31
CA ALA A 101 -13.00 -25.20 -14.26
C ALA A 101 -13.94 -26.25 -13.64
N LYS A 102 -13.74 -26.64 -12.39
CA LYS A 102 -14.45 -27.73 -11.71
C LYS A 102 -15.64 -27.28 -10.87
N GLN A 103 -15.74 -25.99 -10.60
CA GLN A 103 -16.77 -25.33 -9.74
C GLN A 103 -16.76 -25.80 -8.27
N ASN A 104 -15.86 -26.72 -7.91
CA ASN A 104 -15.66 -27.21 -6.54
C ASN A 104 -14.22 -27.71 -6.38
N ALA A 105 -13.57 -27.32 -5.27
CA ALA A 105 -12.25 -27.83 -4.91
C ALA A 105 -12.05 -27.79 -3.38
N ASN A 106 -11.21 -28.71 -2.88
CA ASN A 106 -10.54 -28.53 -1.61
C ASN A 106 -9.36 -27.59 -1.85
N ALA A 107 -9.50 -26.37 -1.35
CA ALA A 107 -8.50 -25.33 -1.53
C ALA A 107 -7.33 -25.50 -0.54
N SER A 108 -6.14 -25.08 -0.96
CA SER A 108 -5.03 -24.84 -0.03
C SER A 108 -5.37 -23.72 0.96
N ASP A 109 -4.58 -23.58 2.00
CA ASP A 109 -4.71 -22.47 2.93
C ASP A 109 -4.57 -21.12 2.23
N VAL A 110 -3.71 -21.03 1.19
CA VAL A 110 -3.50 -19.80 0.40
C VAL A 110 -4.76 -19.39 -0.34
N LEU A 111 -5.34 -20.27 -1.15
CA LEU A 111 -6.54 -19.93 -1.93
C LEU A 111 -7.74 -19.69 -1.01
N LEU A 112 -7.91 -20.49 0.04
CA LEU A 112 -9.00 -20.35 0.99
C LEU A 112 -8.92 -19.02 1.75
N ASP A 113 -7.73 -18.64 2.22
CA ASP A 113 -7.51 -17.38 2.95
C ASP A 113 -7.72 -16.17 2.01
N ALA A 114 -7.18 -16.23 0.79
CA ALA A 114 -7.38 -15.18 -0.22
C ALA A 114 -8.87 -14.95 -0.51
N VAL A 115 -9.64 -16.02 -0.76
CA VAL A 115 -11.08 -15.93 -1.02
C VAL A 115 -11.84 -15.40 0.19
N LYS A 116 -11.54 -15.88 1.42
CA LYS A 116 -12.19 -15.40 2.64
C LYS A 116 -11.90 -13.92 2.90
N SER A 117 -10.64 -13.51 2.79
CA SER A 117 -10.24 -12.12 2.99
C SER A 117 -10.89 -11.19 1.97
N SER A 118 -10.98 -11.63 0.71
CA SER A 118 -11.66 -10.88 -0.35
C SER A 118 -13.15 -10.71 -0.07
N LEU A 119 -13.85 -11.79 0.29
CA LEU A 119 -15.28 -11.73 0.63
C LEU A 119 -15.54 -10.84 1.84
N GLN A 120 -14.65 -10.85 2.85
CA GLN A 120 -14.75 -9.97 4.01
C GLN A 120 -14.57 -8.50 3.63
N ALA A 121 -13.68 -8.18 2.72
CA ALA A 121 -13.51 -6.82 2.20
C ALA A 121 -14.73 -6.39 1.36
N GLU A 122 -15.29 -7.28 0.53
CA GLU A 122 -16.52 -7.03 -0.25
C GLU A 122 -17.74 -6.70 0.62
N GLU A 123 -17.77 -7.07 1.91
CA GLU A 123 -18.89 -6.70 2.80
C GLU A 123 -19.05 -5.20 2.99
N LYS A 124 -17.97 -4.44 2.79
CA LYS A 124 -17.93 -2.98 2.92
C LYS A 124 -18.07 -2.24 1.58
N LEU A 125 -18.13 -2.97 0.46
CA LEU A 125 -18.08 -2.44 -0.89
C LEU A 125 -19.32 -2.87 -1.68
N SER A 126 -19.64 -2.16 -2.77
CA SER A 126 -20.85 -2.38 -3.57
C SER A 126 -20.61 -2.66 -5.03
N SER A 127 -19.48 -2.18 -5.59
CA SER A 127 -19.24 -2.15 -7.04
C SER A 127 -18.10 -3.07 -7.47
N VAL A 128 -17.44 -3.79 -6.54
CA VAL A 128 -16.36 -4.75 -6.83
C VAL A 128 -16.71 -6.14 -6.34
N SER A 129 -16.31 -7.18 -7.10
CA SER A 129 -16.51 -8.57 -6.69
C SER A 129 -15.45 -9.48 -7.30
N ILE A 130 -14.96 -10.44 -6.51
CA ILE A 130 -14.07 -11.49 -7.00
C ILE A 130 -14.78 -12.51 -7.91
N THR A 131 -16.11 -12.47 -8.00
CA THR A 131 -16.89 -13.35 -8.90
C THR A 131 -17.05 -12.80 -10.31
N ALA A 132 -16.47 -11.64 -10.61
CA ALA A 132 -16.52 -11.02 -11.95
C ALA A 132 -15.64 -11.71 -13.01
N GLY A 133 -15.00 -12.86 -12.68
CA GLY A 133 -14.03 -13.53 -13.55
C GLY A 133 -14.59 -13.92 -14.93
N GLY A 134 -15.88 -14.28 -15.01
CA GLY A 134 -16.54 -14.57 -16.28
C GLY A 134 -16.68 -13.34 -17.16
N LEU A 135 -17.10 -12.22 -16.58
CA LEU A 135 -17.22 -10.94 -17.25
C LEU A 135 -15.86 -10.42 -17.74
N ILE A 136 -14.82 -10.45 -16.87
CA ILE A 136 -13.45 -10.05 -17.22
C ILE A 136 -12.93 -10.88 -18.40
N LYS A 137 -13.19 -12.21 -18.40
CA LYS A 137 -12.80 -13.09 -19.48
C LYS A 137 -13.58 -12.83 -20.78
N LEU A 138 -14.87 -12.47 -20.70
CA LEU A 138 -15.70 -12.15 -21.83
C LEU A 138 -15.19 -10.91 -22.61
N TRP A 139 -14.82 -9.87 -21.90
CA TRP A 139 -14.29 -8.64 -22.47
C TRP A 139 -12.84 -8.78 -22.95
N ASP A 140 -12.06 -9.63 -22.30
CA ASP A 140 -10.66 -9.96 -22.60
C ASP A 140 -9.79 -8.76 -22.94
N VAL A 141 -9.94 -7.66 -22.17
CA VAL A 141 -9.30 -6.35 -22.44
C VAL A 141 -7.78 -6.46 -22.61
N ASN A 142 -7.17 -7.45 -21.96
CA ASN A 142 -5.72 -7.70 -22.02
C ASN A 142 -5.33 -8.77 -23.05
N GLY A 143 -6.30 -9.35 -23.77
CA GLY A 143 -6.07 -10.37 -24.76
C GLY A 143 -5.52 -9.85 -26.09
N ASP A 144 -5.19 -10.76 -26.99
CA ASP A 144 -4.60 -10.40 -28.29
C ASP A 144 -5.59 -9.70 -29.22
N ASN A 145 -6.90 -9.95 -29.07
CA ASN A 145 -7.94 -9.39 -29.95
C ASN A 145 -9.20 -9.01 -29.16
N PRO A 146 -9.12 -8.05 -28.23
CA PRO A 146 -10.27 -7.64 -27.45
C PRO A 146 -11.35 -7.02 -28.33
N THR A 147 -12.61 -7.35 -28.05
CA THR A 147 -13.78 -6.83 -28.78
C THR A 147 -14.91 -6.55 -27.81
N VAL A 148 -15.78 -5.59 -28.16
CA VAL A 148 -17.01 -5.34 -27.39
C VAL A 148 -17.94 -6.55 -27.55
N PRO A 149 -18.30 -7.25 -26.46
CA PRO A 149 -19.19 -8.39 -26.49
C PRO A 149 -20.64 -8.01 -26.82
N ASP A 150 -21.46 -8.99 -27.22
CA ASP A 150 -22.89 -8.79 -27.37
C ASP A 150 -23.58 -8.59 -26.00
N GLU A 151 -24.65 -7.79 -25.98
CA GLU A 151 -25.40 -7.47 -24.76
C GLU A 151 -25.92 -8.70 -24.03
N ASP A 152 -26.44 -9.69 -24.76
CA ASP A 152 -26.95 -10.95 -24.21
C ASP A 152 -25.85 -11.73 -23.46
N ASP A 153 -24.62 -11.74 -23.99
CA ASP A 153 -23.48 -12.40 -23.35
C ASP A 153 -23.03 -11.62 -22.08
N ILE A 154 -23.04 -10.29 -22.12
CA ILE A 154 -22.76 -9.45 -20.94
C ILE A 154 -23.77 -9.74 -19.82
N GLN A 155 -25.08 -9.70 -20.12
CA GLN A 155 -26.13 -9.96 -19.16
C GLN A 155 -26.06 -11.38 -18.57
N LYS A 156 -25.69 -12.36 -19.41
CA LYS A 156 -25.46 -13.72 -18.97
C LYS A 156 -24.32 -13.81 -17.93
N GLU A 157 -23.15 -13.23 -18.23
CA GLU A 157 -22.01 -13.27 -17.30
C GLU A 157 -22.30 -12.47 -16.02
N LEU A 158 -23.02 -11.34 -16.10
CA LEU A 158 -23.48 -10.58 -14.92
C LEU A 158 -24.34 -11.44 -13.97
N SER A 159 -25.15 -12.35 -14.51
CA SER A 159 -26.00 -13.24 -13.68
C SER A 159 -25.21 -14.17 -12.77
N PHE A 160 -23.92 -14.39 -13.04
CA PHE A 160 -22.99 -15.20 -12.24
C PHE A 160 -22.16 -14.38 -11.24
N VAL A 161 -22.33 -13.05 -11.20
CA VAL A 161 -21.63 -12.17 -10.27
C VAL A 161 -22.40 -12.06 -8.97
N GLY A 162 -21.68 -12.11 -7.84
CA GLY A 162 -22.22 -11.90 -6.50
C GLY A 162 -21.64 -12.88 -5.46
N LYS A 163 -21.49 -12.40 -4.23
CA LYS A 163 -20.94 -13.22 -3.12
C LYS A 163 -21.83 -14.41 -2.74
N ASP A 164 -23.11 -14.37 -3.04
CA ASP A 164 -24.07 -15.47 -2.88
C ASP A 164 -23.78 -16.67 -3.81
N LYS A 165 -22.92 -16.50 -4.80
CA LYS A 165 -22.48 -17.54 -5.74
C LYS A 165 -21.37 -18.42 -5.19
N ILE A 166 -20.81 -18.10 -4.02
CA ILE A 166 -19.72 -18.84 -3.37
C ILE A 166 -20.23 -19.48 -2.07
N THR A 167 -19.94 -20.76 -1.90
CA THR A 167 -20.18 -21.46 -0.62
C THR A 167 -18.86 -21.97 -0.08
N LEU A 168 -18.56 -21.63 1.18
CA LEU A 168 -17.38 -22.10 1.92
C LEU A 168 -17.80 -23.11 2.99
N SER A 169 -17.14 -24.28 3.02
CA SER A 169 -17.38 -25.33 4.03
C SER A 169 -16.06 -26.00 4.41
N GLY A 170 -15.54 -25.68 5.61
CA GLY A 170 -14.19 -26.11 6.00
C GLY A 170 -13.15 -25.54 5.05
N ASN A 171 -12.40 -26.41 4.36
CA ASN A 171 -11.45 -26.03 3.31
C ASN A 171 -12.03 -26.17 1.87
N SER A 172 -13.31 -26.52 1.73
CA SER A 172 -13.94 -26.64 0.43
C SER A 172 -14.52 -25.30 -0.02
N ILE A 173 -14.26 -24.94 -1.28
CA ILE A 173 -14.87 -23.82 -2.00
C ILE A 173 -15.75 -24.39 -3.08
N THR A 174 -17.03 -24.02 -3.09
CA THR A 174 -17.99 -24.39 -4.13
C THR A 174 -18.52 -23.14 -4.80
N LEU A 175 -18.44 -23.09 -6.12
CA LEU A 175 -19.00 -22.02 -6.93
C LEU A 175 -20.33 -22.47 -7.54
N MET A 176 -21.30 -21.54 -7.66
CA MET A 176 -22.49 -21.76 -8.45
C MET A 176 -22.08 -22.03 -9.92
N GLU A 177 -22.82 -22.90 -10.62
CA GLU A 177 -22.54 -23.19 -12.03
C GLU A 177 -22.50 -21.92 -12.89
N GLY A 178 -21.41 -21.74 -13.63
CA GLY A 178 -21.13 -20.58 -14.45
C GLY A 178 -20.28 -19.50 -13.77
N THR A 179 -20.26 -19.43 -12.43
CA THR A 179 -19.46 -18.45 -11.68
C THR A 179 -17.97 -18.71 -11.85
N LYS A 180 -17.18 -17.65 -12.05
CA LYS A 180 -15.71 -17.72 -12.11
C LYS A 180 -15.10 -16.66 -11.21
N LEU A 181 -14.10 -17.06 -10.45
CA LEU A 181 -13.31 -16.16 -9.61
C LEU A 181 -12.22 -15.47 -10.41
N ASN A 182 -12.00 -14.21 -10.10
CA ASN A 182 -10.81 -13.44 -10.48
C ASN A 182 -10.48 -12.45 -9.36
N LEU A 183 -9.30 -12.57 -8.78
CA LEU A 183 -8.87 -11.73 -7.67
C LEU A 183 -8.09 -10.48 -8.14
N GLY A 184 -8.15 -10.12 -9.41
CA GLY A 184 -7.39 -8.98 -9.97
C GLY A 184 -7.66 -7.65 -9.28
N CYS A 185 -8.83 -7.46 -8.67
CA CYS A 185 -9.16 -6.27 -7.90
C CYS A 185 -8.58 -6.23 -6.48
N CYS A 186 -7.92 -7.31 -6.01
CA CYS A 186 -7.47 -7.43 -4.62
C CYS A 186 -6.20 -8.24 -4.40
N ALA A 187 -5.75 -9.03 -5.39
CA ALA A 187 -4.65 -9.98 -5.21
C ALA A 187 -3.34 -9.32 -4.79
N LYS A 188 -3.03 -8.14 -5.34
CA LYS A 188 -1.81 -7.40 -5.00
C LYS A 188 -1.86 -6.84 -3.57
N GLY A 189 -3.00 -6.28 -3.19
CA GLY A 189 -3.24 -5.83 -1.83
C GLY A 189 -3.19 -6.97 -0.82
N TYR A 190 -3.84 -8.09 -1.11
CA TYR A 190 -3.77 -9.31 -0.31
C TYR A 190 -2.33 -9.82 -0.16
N ALA A 191 -1.55 -9.84 -1.23
CA ALA A 191 -0.14 -10.22 -1.17
C ALA A 191 0.68 -9.28 -0.26
N CYS A 192 0.39 -7.97 -0.27
CA CYS A 192 0.99 -7.02 0.66
C CYS A 192 0.64 -7.35 2.12
N ASP A 193 -0.63 -7.69 2.44
CA ASP A 193 -1.05 -8.09 3.79
C ASP A 193 -0.31 -9.36 4.27
N ILE A 194 -0.10 -10.34 3.38
CA ILE A 194 0.65 -11.57 3.70
C ILE A 194 2.14 -11.29 3.91
N ILE A 195 2.72 -10.37 3.11
CA ILE A 195 4.12 -9.97 3.27
C ILE A 195 4.31 -9.18 4.57
N GLU A 196 3.36 -8.30 4.95
CA GLU A 196 3.41 -7.59 6.23
C GLU A 196 3.52 -8.54 7.41
N LYS A 197 2.69 -9.60 7.45
CA LYS A 197 2.77 -10.64 8.48
C LYS A 197 4.16 -11.27 8.53
N LYS A 198 4.74 -11.62 7.38
CA LYS A 198 6.07 -12.19 7.30
C LYS A 198 7.16 -11.23 7.74
N LEU A 199 7.07 -9.94 7.39
CA LEU A 199 7.99 -8.90 7.86
C LEU A 199 7.95 -8.78 9.39
N SER A 200 6.75 -8.81 9.97
CA SER A 200 6.52 -8.78 11.41
C SER A 200 7.09 -10.01 12.10
N GLU A 201 6.86 -11.22 11.58
CA GLU A 201 7.39 -12.49 12.10
C GLU A 201 8.94 -12.51 12.09
N ASN A 202 9.55 -11.92 11.05
CA ASN A 202 11.00 -11.81 10.91
C ASN A 202 11.60 -10.64 11.71
N ASN A 203 10.78 -9.84 12.43
CA ASN A 203 11.19 -8.66 13.17
C ASN A 203 11.93 -7.62 12.31
N VAL A 204 11.50 -7.46 11.06
CA VAL A 204 12.04 -6.45 10.15
C VAL A 204 11.70 -5.05 10.67
N SER A 205 12.67 -4.13 10.64
CA SER A 205 12.49 -2.76 11.13
C SER A 205 11.85 -1.84 10.10
N CYS A 206 12.14 -2.07 8.81
CA CYS A 206 11.67 -1.23 7.70
C CYS A 206 11.68 -2.01 6.38
N ALA A 207 10.62 -1.88 5.61
CA ALA A 207 10.56 -2.39 4.25
C ALA A 207 9.73 -1.50 3.32
N ILE A 208 10.02 -1.59 2.02
CA ILE A 208 9.20 -1.06 0.93
C ILE A 208 8.91 -2.22 -0.01
N VAL A 209 7.64 -2.51 -0.22
CA VAL A 209 7.18 -3.59 -1.09
C VAL A 209 6.27 -2.99 -2.16
N THR A 210 6.50 -3.31 -3.43
CA THR A 210 5.67 -2.80 -4.52
C THR A 210 5.24 -3.91 -5.49
N PHE A 211 3.99 -3.84 -5.92
CA PHE A 211 3.39 -4.61 -7.01
C PHE A 211 2.77 -3.63 -8.01
N GLY A 212 3.59 -3.03 -8.87
CA GLY A 212 3.09 -1.99 -9.78
C GLY A 212 2.40 -0.85 -9.03
N SER A 213 1.06 -0.79 -9.09
CA SER A 213 0.24 0.26 -8.47
C SER A 213 -0.07 0.04 -6.97
N SER A 214 0.27 -1.13 -6.39
CA SER A 214 0.04 -1.43 -4.97
C SER A 214 1.37 -1.46 -4.20
N THR A 215 1.42 -0.81 -3.04
CA THR A 215 2.64 -0.61 -2.24
C THR A 215 2.35 -0.81 -0.76
N LEU A 216 3.24 -1.53 -0.07
CA LEU A 216 3.34 -1.57 1.39
C LEU A 216 4.58 -0.77 1.81
N LEU A 217 4.38 0.21 2.67
CA LEU A 217 5.41 0.93 3.42
C LEU A 217 5.38 0.41 4.85
N TYR A 218 6.39 -0.35 5.26
CA TYR A 218 6.40 -1.06 6.53
C TYR A 218 7.43 -0.48 7.50
N GLY A 219 7.02 -0.30 8.75
CA GLY A 219 7.87 0.12 9.87
C GLY A 219 8.33 1.57 9.76
N LYS A 220 9.56 1.84 10.19
CA LYS A 220 10.14 3.18 10.22
C LYS A 220 11.49 3.20 9.52
N LYS A 221 11.67 4.19 8.66
CA LYS A 221 12.97 4.40 8.02
C LYS A 221 14.08 4.63 9.04
N PRO A 222 15.30 4.10 8.81
CA PRO A 222 16.44 4.25 9.74
C PRO A 222 16.85 5.71 10.00
N ASP A 223 16.61 6.62 9.03
CA ASP A 223 16.88 8.04 9.14
C ASP A 223 15.82 8.80 9.98
N GLY A 224 14.72 8.14 10.32
CA GLY A 224 13.59 8.72 11.06
C GLY A 224 12.65 9.58 10.21
N GLU A 225 12.93 9.72 8.91
CA GLU A 225 12.08 10.47 7.98
C GLU A 225 10.85 9.62 7.57
N ARG A 226 9.74 10.31 7.25
CA ARG A 226 8.56 9.65 6.69
C ARG A 226 8.86 9.11 5.29
N PHE A 227 8.09 8.10 4.87
CA PHE A 227 8.12 7.64 3.49
C PHE A 227 7.61 8.73 2.54
N VAL A 228 8.12 8.72 1.31
CA VAL A 228 7.66 9.62 0.25
C VAL A 228 7.25 8.76 -0.94
N THR A 229 5.98 8.80 -1.29
CA THR A 229 5.43 8.07 -2.43
C THR A 229 5.05 9.05 -3.53
N ALA A 230 5.34 8.69 -4.78
CA ALA A 230 4.93 9.43 -5.96
C ALA A 230 3.55 8.96 -6.42
N VAL A 231 2.66 9.90 -6.74
CA VAL A 231 1.42 9.62 -7.47
C VAL A 231 1.63 10.04 -8.93
N THR A 232 1.40 9.10 -9.81
CA THR A 232 1.61 9.26 -11.26
C THR A 232 0.61 10.25 -11.85
N ASN A 233 1.04 11.03 -12.85
CA ASN A 233 0.15 11.85 -13.66
C ASN A 233 -0.66 10.94 -14.60
N PRO A 234 -2.00 10.82 -14.43
CA PRO A 234 -2.79 9.90 -15.25
C PRO A 234 -2.93 10.35 -16.71
N PHE A 235 -2.56 11.60 -17.05
CA PHE A 235 -2.52 12.12 -18.43
C PHE A 235 -1.15 11.93 -19.08
N GLU A 236 -0.09 11.82 -18.28
CA GLU A 236 1.29 11.58 -18.71
C GLU A 236 1.96 10.57 -17.76
N PRO A 237 1.71 9.24 -17.91
CA PRO A 237 2.11 8.22 -16.95
C PRO A 237 3.63 8.10 -16.69
N SER A 238 4.46 8.72 -17.53
CA SER A 238 5.91 8.82 -17.30
C SER A 238 6.29 9.91 -16.27
N GLU A 239 5.34 10.76 -15.85
CA GLU A 239 5.56 11.89 -14.96
C GLU A 239 4.91 11.71 -13.60
N THR A 240 5.53 12.31 -12.59
CA THR A 240 4.96 12.38 -11.23
C THR A 240 4.10 13.63 -11.11
N LEU A 241 2.81 13.46 -10.80
CA LEU A 241 1.89 14.56 -10.55
C LEU A 241 2.13 15.22 -9.20
N LEU A 242 2.25 14.40 -8.17
CA LEU A 242 2.47 14.86 -6.80
C LEU A 242 3.25 13.82 -5.99
N THR A 243 3.76 14.24 -4.85
CA THR A 243 4.31 13.31 -3.86
C THR A 243 3.53 13.45 -2.56
N VAL A 244 3.37 12.33 -1.84
CA VAL A 244 2.73 12.30 -0.53
C VAL A 244 3.69 11.71 0.50
N LYS A 245 3.74 12.34 1.69
CA LYS A 245 4.51 11.83 2.84
C LYS A 245 3.58 11.05 3.76
N THR A 246 3.95 9.79 4.03
CA THR A 246 3.16 8.89 4.90
C THR A 246 4.06 8.22 5.92
N ASP A 247 3.45 7.73 6.99
CA ASP A 247 4.05 6.73 7.87
C ASP A 247 3.82 5.33 7.27
N GLU A 248 3.95 4.27 8.06
CA GLU A 248 3.60 2.91 7.68
C GLU A 248 2.16 2.82 7.18
N CYS A 249 1.96 2.26 5.99
CA CYS A 249 0.64 2.13 5.37
C CYS A 249 0.68 1.26 4.12
N PHE A 250 -0.52 0.90 3.64
CA PHE A 250 -0.73 0.37 2.30
C PHE A 250 -1.25 1.47 1.38
N ILE A 251 -0.81 1.43 0.13
CA ILE A 251 -1.19 2.39 -0.91
C ILE A 251 -1.53 1.60 -2.16
N SER A 252 -2.72 1.79 -2.72
CA SER A 252 -3.08 1.23 -4.02
C SER A 252 -3.70 2.30 -4.91
N THR A 253 -3.42 2.22 -6.21
CA THR A 253 -3.96 3.13 -7.20
C THR A 253 -4.68 2.35 -8.28
N SER A 254 -5.92 2.74 -8.58
CA SER A 254 -6.70 2.26 -9.72
C SER A 254 -6.89 3.37 -10.76
N GLY A 255 -6.71 3.00 -12.04
CA GLY A 255 -6.88 3.95 -13.15
C GLY A 255 -7.09 3.24 -14.49
N GLY A 256 -8.03 3.72 -15.26
CA GLY A 256 -8.40 3.11 -16.55
C GLY A 256 -7.34 3.24 -17.64
N TYR A 257 -6.32 4.07 -17.44
CA TYR A 257 -5.21 4.27 -18.39
C TYR A 257 -4.14 3.16 -18.34
N GLU A 258 -4.19 2.29 -17.33
CA GLU A 258 -3.19 1.23 -17.18
C GLU A 258 -3.36 0.12 -18.24
N ARG A 259 -4.61 -0.30 -18.49
CA ARG A 259 -4.96 -1.35 -19.45
C ARG A 259 -6.29 -1.04 -20.11
N PHE A 260 -6.30 -0.93 -21.43
CA PHE A 260 -7.48 -0.62 -22.22
C PHE A 260 -7.31 -1.04 -23.67
N PHE A 261 -8.42 -1.11 -24.39
CA PHE A 261 -8.42 -1.17 -25.85
C PHE A 261 -9.32 -0.10 -26.44
N GLU A 262 -9.16 0.16 -27.74
CA GLU A 262 -10.00 1.12 -28.46
C GLU A 262 -10.77 0.44 -29.59
N GLN A 263 -12.06 0.70 -29.64
CA GLN A 263 -12.93 0.24 -30.72
C GLN A 263 -13.94 1.32 -31.11
N ASN A 264 -14.05 1.65 -32.40
CA ASN A 264 -14.97 2.66 -32.94
C ASN A 264 -14.82 4.06 -32.29
N GLY A 265 -13.60 4.43 -31.89
CA GLY A 265 -13.31 5.74 -31.27
C GLY A 265 -13.72 5.83 -29.78
N LYS A 266 -14.10 4.71 -29.16
CA LYS A 266 -14.35 4.61 -27.71
C LYS A 266 -13.29 3.74 -27.05
N THR A 267 -12.82 4.20 -25.89
CA THR A 267 -11.85 3.47 -25.03
C THR A 267 -12.60 2.60 -24.02
N TYR A 268 -12.14 1.36 -23.85
CA TYR A 268 -12.69 0.38 -22.94
C TYR A 268 -11.59 -0.09 -21.98
N SER A 269 -11.71 0.30 -20.71
CA SER A 269 -10.72 -0.06 -19.67
C SER A 269 -10.97 -1.46 -19.11
N HIS A 270 -10.01 -1.97 -18.35
CA HIS A 270 -10.09 -3.25 -17.65
C HIS A 270 -10.87 -3.22 -16.32
N ILE A 271 -11.39 -2.04 -15.92
CA ILE A 271 -12.17 -1.87 -14.68
C ILE A 271 -13.64 -1.84 -15.08
N PHE A 272 -14.43 -2.75 -14.51
CA PHE A 272 -15.82 -2.97 -14.91
C PHE A 272 -16.80 -2.46 -13.86
N ASP A 273 -17.84 -1.80 -14.30
CA ASP A 273 -19.04 -1.51 -13.54
C ASP A 273 -19.93 -2.77 -13.54
N LEU A 274 -20.16 -3.34 -12.37
CA LEU A 274 -20.93 -4.58 -12.20
C LEU A 274 -22.45 -4.36 -12.24
N GLU A 275 -22.93 -3.12 -12.33
CA GLU A 275 -24.35 -2.85 -12.63
C GLU A 275 -24.66 -2.99 -14.12
N THR A 276 -23.72 -2.56 -14.96
CA THR A 276 -23.88 -2.58 -16.43
C THR A 276 -23.17 -3.74 -17.12
N GLY A 277 -22.15 -4.32 -16.49
CA GLY A 277 -21.26 -5.32 -17.06
C GLY A 277 -20.31 -4.77 -18.12
N CYS A 278 -20.21 -3.46 -18.21
CA CYS A 278 -19.32 -2.76 -19.14
C CYS A 278 -18.11 -2.15 -18.41
N PRO A 279 -17.01 -1.85 -19.12
CA PRO A 279 -15.98 -0.98 -18.58
C PRO A 279 -16.56 0.32 -18.02
N ALA A 280 -16.15 0.70 -16.81
CA ALA A 280 -16.67 1.84 -16.08
C ALA A 280 -16.54 3.14 -16.88
N ASP A 281 -17.65 3.84 -17.05
CA ASP A 281 -17.70 5.17 -17.66
C ASP A 281 -17.75 6.22 -16.55
N THR A 282 -16.60 6.58 -16.05
CA THR A 282 -16.42 7.48 -14.89
C THR A 282 -15.79 8.80 -15.32
N ASP A 283 -16.00 9.85 -14.53
CA ASP A 283 -15.29 11.14 -14.68
C ASP A 283 -13.91 11.15 -14.01
N ILE A 284 -13.56 10.09 -13.28
CA ILE A 284 -12.26 9.90 -12.63
C ILE A 284 -11.23 9.34 -13.63
N MET A 285 -9.98 9.80 -13.51
CA MET A 285 -8.81 9.26 -14.20
C MET A 285 -8.04 8.25 -13.34
N SER A 286 -7.86 8.55 -12.05
CA SER A 286 -7.24 7.64 -11.08
C SER A 286 -7.68 7.91 -9.67
N VAL A 287 -7.66 6.87 -8.83
CA VAL A 287 -7.87 6.96 -7.39
C VAL A 287 -6.74 6.24 -6.66
N THR A 288 -6.10 6.92 -5.74
CA THR A 288 -5.14 6.35 -4.79
C THR A 288 -5.78 6.28 -3.41
N VAL A 289 -5.79 5.09 -2.81
CA VAL A 289 -6.24 4.85 -1.43
C VAL A 289 -5.06 4.51 -0.56
N ILE A 290 -5.00 5.13 0.63
CA ILE A 290 -3.98 4.94 1.65
C ILE A 290 -4.67 4.52 2.95
N CYS A 291 -4.38 3.33 3.45
CA CYS A 291 -4.99 2.79 4.68
C CYS A 291 -4.08 1.76 5.37
N ASP A 292 -4.61 1.04 6.35
CA ASP A 292 -3.92 0.03 7.15
C ASP A 292 -4.19 -1.43 6.70
N SER A 293 -4.76 -1.62 5.50
CA SER A 293 -5.02 -2.93 4.90
C SER A 293 -4.73 -2.92 3.41
N GLY A 294 -3.89 -3.85 2.94
CA GLY A 294 -3.52 -3.98 1.54
C GLY A 294 -4.73 -4.35 0.68
N ILE A 295 -5.47 -5.38 1.06
CA ILE A 295 -6.65 -5.81 0.31
C ILE A 295 -7.72 -4.71 0.23
N MET A 296 -7.93 -3.95 1.32
CA MET A 296 -8.90 -2.86 1.32
C MET A 296 -8.42 -1.69 0.46
N SER A 297 -7.13 -1.32 0.49
CA SER A 297 -6.61 -0.26 -0.37
C SER A 297 -6.78 -0.58 -1.86
N ASP A 298 -6.57 -1.85 -2.25
CA ASP A 298 -6.68 -2.31 -3.63
C ASP A 298 -8.15 -2.31 -4.11
N MET A 299 -9.06 -2.92 -3.33
CA MET A 299 -10.48 -3.00 -3.68
C MET A 299 -11.18 -1.64 -3.63
N LEU A 300 -10.91 -0.83 -2.60
CA LEU A 300 -11.57 0.47 -2.45
C LEU A 300 -11.11 1.48 -3.53
N SER A 301 -9.84 1.42 -3.96
CA SER A 301 -9.41 2.28 -5.07
C SER A 301 -10.18 1.98 -6.37
N THR A 302 -10.50 0.70 -6.61
CA THR A 302 -11.34 0.25 -7.74
C THR A 302 -12.79 0.66 -7.58
N GLU A 303 -13.37 0.48 -6.39
CA GLU A 303 -14.73 0.92 -6.03
C GLU A 303 -14.93 2.42 -6.32
N LEU A 304 -14.02 3.25 -5.79
CA LEU A 304 -14.07 4.71 -5.94
C LEU A 304 -13.83 5.15 -7.38
N TYR A 305 -13.01 4.44 -8.14
CA TYR A 305 -12.83 4.70 -9.57
C TYR A 305 -14.13 4.45 -10.32
N ILE A 306 -14.85 3.36 -10.05
CA ILE A 306 -16.15 3.03 -10.65
C ILE A 306 -17.20 4.07 -10.27
N GLY A 307 -17.31 4.41 -8.98
CA GLY A 307 -18.32 5.32 -8.43
C GLY A 307 -18.13 6.79 -8.79
N GLY A 308 -16.96 7.16 -9.35
CA GLY A 308 -16.71 8.52 -9.83
C GLY A 308 -16.57 9.56 -8.73
N THR A 309 -16.57 10.83 -9.13
CA THR A 309 -16.36 11.97 -8.21
C THR A 309 -17.38 12.04 -7.08
N GLU A 310 -18.63 11.62 -7.30
CA GLU A 310 -19.66 11.67 -6.24
C GLU A 310 -19.35 10.70 -5.11
N MET A 311 -19.02 9.44 -5.42
CA MET A 311 -18.61 8.45 -4.39
C MET A 311 -17.31 8.87 -3.70
N VAL A 312 -16.33 9.41 -4.43
CA VAL A 312 -15.09 9.96 -3.84
C VAL A 312 -15.42 11.03 -2.80
N LYS A 313 -16.34 11.97 -3.07
CA LYS A 313 -16.72 13.02 -2.11
C LYS A 313 -17.42 12.45 -0.87
N GLU A 314 -18.24 11.42 -1.01
CA GLU A 314 -18.89 10.75 0.12
C GLU A 314 -17.85 10.12 1.05
N TYR A 315 -16.88 9.42 0.49
CA TYR A 315 -15.80 8.80 1.28
C TYR A 315 -14.85 9.84 1.90
N LEU A 316 -14.56 10.94 1.22
CA LEU A 316 -13.79 12.05 1.80
C LEU A 316 -14.52 12.67 3.00
N ALA A 317 -15.84 12.79 2.94
CA ALA A 317 -16.66 13.31 4.05
C ALA A 317 -16.73 12.36 5.25
N SER A 318 -16.58 11.04 5.05
CA SER A 318 -16.54 10.05 6.13
C SER A 318 -15.23 10.07 6.92
N ASP A 319 -14.14 10.54 6.31
CA ASP A 319 -12.78 10.58 6.87
C ASP A 319 -12.24 9.22 7.36
N GLU A 320 -12.80 8.10 6.85
CA GLU A 320 -12.39 6.75 7.22
C GLU A 320 -11.05 6.38 6.57
N TYR A 321 -10.87 6.74 5.29
CA TYR A 321 -9.70 6.43 4.49
C TYR A 321 -8.99 7.70 4.01
N MET A 322 -7.68 7.62 3.76
CA MET A 322 -6.96 8.68 3.06
C MET A 322 -7.03 8.42 1.55
N ILE A 323 -7.57 9.39 0.81
CA ILE A 323 -7.87 9.28 -0.61
C ILE A 323 -7.22 10.42 -1.37
N ILE A 324 -6.71 10.13 -2.58
CA ILE A 324 -6.31 11.11 -3.58
C ILE A 324 -6.96 10.68 -4.89
N ALA A 325 -7.92 11.42 -5.40
CA ALA A 325 -8.57 11.16 -6.68
C ALA A 325 -8.32 12.28 -7.69
N ILE A 326 -8.16 11.92 -8.95
CA ILE A 326 -7.86 12.85 -10.05
C ILE A 326 -8.95 12.68 -11.10
N ASP A 327 -9.65 13.77 -11.44
CA ASP A 327 -10.70 13.76 -12.45
C ASP A 327 -10.21 14.12 -13.86
N LYS A 328 -11.07 13.92 -14.86
CA LYS A 328 -10.82 14.26 -16.28
C LYS A 328 -10.64 15.77 -16.51
N SER A 329 -11.03 16.61 -15.54
CA SER A 329 -10.88 18.08 -15.59
C SER A 329 -9.63 18.59 -14.86
N LYS A 330 -8.70 17.68 -14.48
CA LYS A 330 -7.48 17.97 -13.72
C LYS A 330 -7.73 18.53 -12.31
N ASN A 331 -8.87 18.23 -11.69
CA ASN A 331 -9.03 18.47 -10.27
C ASN A 331 -8.46 17.29 -9.48
N ILE A 332 -7.86 17.61 -8.34
CA ILE A 332 -7.36 16.65 -7.36
C ILE A 332 -8.24 16.79 -6.12
N TYR A 333 -8.91 15.71 -5.75
CA TYR A 333 -9.68 15.60 -4.52
C TYR A 333 -8.83 14.80 -3.53
N ALA A 334 -8.54 15.38 -2.36
CA ALA A 334 -7.68 14.74 -1.38
C ALA A 334 -8.26 14.87 0.03
N SER A 335 -8.04 13.82 0.85
CA SER A 335 -8.41 13.86 2.26
C SER A 335 -7.69 14.99 2.99
N ASP A 336 -8.39 15.70 3.88
CA ASP A 336 -7.84 16.80 4.69
C ASP A 336 -6.60 16.38 5.49
N LYS A 337 -6.55 15.13 5.96
CA LYS A 337 -5.39 14.52 6.65
C LYS A 337 -4.09 14.56 5.82
N LEU A 338 -4.18 14.66 4.50
CA LEU A 338 -3.04 14.69 3.59
C LEU A 338 -2.59 16.11 3.21
N SER A 339 -3.31 17.16 3.60
CA SER A 339 -3.10 18.55 3.16
C SER A 339 -1.67 19.05 3.35
N GLU A 340 -1.04 18.74 4.51
CA GLU A 340 0.35 19.10 4.80
C GLU A 340 1.39 18.10 4.25
N SER A 341 0.93 16.94 3.79
CA SER A 341 1.78 15.83 3.33
C SER A 341 1.96 15.80 1.82
N ILE A 342 1.06 16.45 1.07
CA ILE A 342 1.07 16.51 -0.40
C ILE A 342 2.02 17.61 -0.89
N THR A 343 2.82 17.28 -1.90
CA THR A 343 3.59 18.27 -2.67
C THR A 343 3.26 18.13 -4.14
N LEU A 344 2.49 19.08 -4.69
CA LEU A 344 2.11 19.13 -6.09
C LEU A 344 3.34 19.47 -6.97
N LYS A 345 3.57 18.68 -8.02
CA LYS A 345 4.66 18.89 -9.00
C LYS A 345 4.15 19.59 -10.25
N ASP A 346 2.99 19.21 -10.75
CA ASP A 346 2.36 19.85 -11.93
C ASP A 346 1.29 20.86 -11.47
N LYS A 347 1.56 22.14 -11.72
CA LYS A 347 0.68 23.26 -11.33
C LYS A 347 -0.51 23.47 -12.29
N SER A 348 -0.64 22.67 -13.35
CA SER A 348 -1.80 22.69 -14.23
C SER A 348 -3.04 22.02 -13.60
N PHE A 349 -2.83 21.32 -12.48
CA PHE A 349 -3.89 20.68 -11.69
C PHE A 349 -4.34 21.56 -10.53
N THR A 350 -5.59 21.40 -10.13
CA THR A 350 -6.21 22.16 -9.02
C THR A 350 -6.51 21.22 -7.86
N LEU A 351 -5.89 21.46 -6.70
CA LEU A 351 -6.22 20.76 -5.46
C LEU A 351 -7.51 21.38 -4.88
N LYS A 352 -8.50 20.53 -4.61
CA LYS A 352 -9.84 20.91 -4.10
C LYS A 352 -9.94 20.64 -2.61
#